data_235894a55a515e7122de5fa6cd6b5fe5
#
_entry.id   235894a55a515e7122de5fa6cd6b5fe5
#
_cell.length_a   1.000
_cell.length_b   1.000
_cell.length_c   1.000
_cell.angle_alpha   90.00
_cell.angle_beta   90.00
_cell.angle_gamma   90.00
#
_symmetry.space_group_name_H-M   'P 1'
#
loop_
_entity.id
_entity.type
_entity.pdbx_description
1 polymer ?
#
loop_
_entity_poly.entity_id
_entity_poly.type
_entity_poly.pdbx_seq_one_letter_code
_entity_poly.pdbx_strand_id
1 'polypeptide(L)'
;MNEHITKWAEWVQTSGLRLVGILVGAIVLVWLLKVFTQRLVKLAASESRAALLREQQTQTLAGILYSAGAAAVVFTAVLVALPEFGINITPIAAAAGLASLAVGFGAQHLVRDLINGFFIVFEDQYAVGDMIRLGETTGRVEHLTLRRTLVRDVRGALVTIPNGEIRLVANISRDWSQMFVDVTIAAEADVNPALEAIERSAAEMRADSAWAAVVLDGPRVLGVESLGPSGTVVRVQARTSPTRQDDVAREFRRRVKVQLDRESIACTSTQRVEVTRQS
;
A
#
# COMPACT_ATOMS: atom_id res chain seq x y z
N MET A 1 55.31 -42.86 25.25
CA MET A 1 54.08 -42.66 26.07
C MET A 1 53.85 -41.16 26.37
N ASN A 2 54.88 -40.37 26.66
CA ASN A 2 54.73 -38.92 26.96
C ASN A 2 54.34 -38.05 25.76
N GLU A 3 54.76 -38.35 24.52
CA GLU A 3 54.41 -37.56 23.32
C GLU A 3 52.91 -37.58 22.96
N HIS A 4 52.24 -38.69 23.22
CA HIS A 4 50.79 -38.80 23.01
C HIS A 4 50.04 -37.97 24.03
N ILE A 5 50.49 -37.92 25.27
CA ILE A 5 49.83 -37.18 26.35
C ILE A 5 49.98 -35.65 26.11
N THR A 6 51.15 -35.19 25.67
CA THR A 6 51.38 -33.78 25.36
C THR A 6 50.56 -33.31 24.17
N LYS A 7 50.46 -34.10 23.07
CA LYS A 7 49.60 -33.79 21.94
C LYS A 7 48.12 -33.74 22.30
N TRP A 8 47.66 -34.63 23.14
CA TRP A 8 46.28 -34.61 23.65
C TRP A 8 46.02 -33.38 24.52
N ALA A 9 46.96 -33.01 25.38
CA ALA A 9 46.84 -31.81 26.22
C ALA A 9 46.80 -30.50 25.41
N GLU A 10 47.65 -30.37 24.38
CA GLU A 10 47.66 -29.24 23.45
C GLU A 10 46.36 -29.19 22.65
N TRP A 11 45.85 -30.35 22.17
CA TRP A 11 44.58 -30.40 21.43
C TRP A 11 43.39 -29.98 22.31
N VAL A 12 43.37 -30.45 23.58
CA VAL A 12 42.32 -30.08 24.55
C VAL A 12 42.39 -28.59 24.88
N GLN A 13 43.56 -27.99 24.99
CA GLN A 13 43.70 -26.56 25.26
C GLN A 13 43.30 -25.67 24.08
N THR A 14 43.53 -26.09 22.84
CA THR A 14 43.27 -25.27 21.65
C THR A 14 41.89 -25.57 21.07
N SER A 15 41.60 -26.82 20.66
CA SER A 15 40.35 -27.23 20.03
C SER A 15 39.23 -27.44 21.06
N GLY A 16 39.55 -27.94 22.26
CA GLY A 16 38.57 -28.12 23.33
C GLY A 16 37.95 -26.79 23.79
N LEU A 17 38.75 -25.74 23.97
CA LEU A 17 38.24 -24.41 24.33
C LEU A 17 37.34 -23.83 23.26
N ARG A 18 37.69 -24.01 21.96
CA ARG A 18 36.86 -23.58 20.82
C ARG A 18 35.53 -24.33 20.78
N LEU A 19 35.55 -25.65 20.96
CA LEU A 19 34.33 -26.47 21.00
C LEU A 19 33.38 -26.06 22.14
N VAL A 20 33.95 -25.80 23.32
CA VAL A 20 33.17 -25.25 24.45
C VAL A 20 32.58 -23.87 24.10
N GLY A 21 33.34 -23.00 23.46
CA GLY A 21 32.88 -21.69 22.99
C GLY A 21 31.73 -21.81 21.97
N ILE A 22 31.85 -22.73 21.01
CA ILE A 22 30.79 -23.01 20.00
C ILE A 22 29.52 -23.53 20.69
N LEU A 23 29.66 -24.47 21.64
CA LEU A 23 28.53 -25.03 22.36
C LEU A 23 27.83 -23.97 23.19
N VAL A 24 28.58 -23.19 23.98
CA VAL A 24 28.01 -22.10 24.79
C VAL A 24 27.33 -21.07 23.90
N GLY A 25 27.97 -20.66 22.78
CA GLY A 25 27.39 -19.74 21.82
C GLY A 25 26.07 -20.27 21.24
N ALA A 26 26.02 -21.54 20.83
CA ALA A 26 24.81 -22.17 20.33
C ALA A 26 23.68 -22.21 21.40
N ILE A 27 24.01 -22.57 22.63
CA ILE A 27 23.03 -22.59 23.75
C ILE A 27 22.48 -21.18 23.99
N VAL A 28 23.35 -20.17 24.02
CA VAL A 28 22.95 -18.77 24.22
C VAL A 28 22.04 -18.29 23.09
N LEU A 29 22.39 -18.59 21.84
CA LEU A 29 21.58 -18.20 20.67
C LEU A 29 20.20 -18.88 20.69
N VAL A 30 20.13 -20.18 21.00
CA VAL A 30 18.85 -20.90 21.12
C VAL A 30 18.04 -20.36 22.29
N TRP A 31 18.67 -20.02 23.40
CA TRP A 31 18.00 -19.38 24.54
C TRP A 31 17.45 -17.99 24.19
N LEU A 32 18.24 -17.15 23.52
CA LEU A 32 17.80 -15.83 23.04
C LEU A 32 16.63 -15.97 22.07
N LEU A 33 16.71 -16.92 21.13
CA LEU A 33 15.62 -17.19 20.19
C LEU A 33 14.35 -17.61 20.92
N LYS A 34 14.45 -18.46 21.96
CA LYS A 34 13.32 -18.88 22.79
C LYS A 34 12.70 -17.70 23.53
N VAL A 35 13.51 -16.85 24.15
CA VAL A 35 13.03 -15.65 24.86
C VAL A 35 12.34 -14.69 23.90
N PHE A 36 12.93 -14.49 22.72
CA PHE A 36 12.36 -13.61 21.68
C PHE A 36 11.01 -14.12 21.19
N THR A 37 10.90 -15.39 20.81
CA THR A 37 9.63 -15.99 20.35
C THR A 37 8.55 -15.98 21.43
N GLN A 38 8.90 -16.22 22.68
CA GLN A 38 7.96 -16.14 23.82
C GLN A 38 7.47 -14.70 24.05
N ARG A 39 8.34 -13.69 23.90
CA ARG A 39 7.94 -12.28 23.99
C ARG A 39 6.98 -11.88 22.88
N LEU A 40 7.22 -12.34 21.65
CA LEU A 40 6.31 -12.09 20.52
C LEU A 40 4.90 -12.64 20.78
N VAL A 41 4.81 -13.87 21.30
CA VAL A 41 3.50 -14.48 21.67
C VAL A 41 2.79 -13.66 22.75
N LYS A 42 3.50 -13.23 23.79
CA LYS A 42 2.92 -12.44 24.88
C LYS A 42 2.41 -11.07 24.42
N LEU A 43 3.13 -10.41 23.49
CA LEU A 43 2.70 -9.13 22.92
C LEU A 43 1.46 -9.26 22.02
N ALA A 44 1.26 -10.42 21.41
CA ALA A 44 0.10 -10.71 20.56
C ALA A 44 -1.14 -11.17 21.33
N ALA A 45 -1.02 -11.56 22.59
CA ALA A 45 -2.12 -11.98 23.46
C ALA A 45 -2.93 -10.74 23.91
N SER A 46 -4.14 -10.56 23.37
CA SER A 46 -5.11 -9.51 23.73
C SER A 46 -6.37 -10.15 24.33
N GLU A 47 -7.03 -9.49 25.27
CA GLU A 47 -8.11 -10.02 26.11
C GLU A 47 -9.48 -10.23 25.43
N SER A 48 -9.58 -10.30 24.12
CA SER A 48 -10.84 -10.43 23.38
C SER A 48 -11.11 -11.87 22.91
N ARG A 49 -12.39 -12.30 22.83
CA ARG A 49 -12.79 -13.65 22.36
C ARG A 49 -12.27 -14.00 20.96
N ALA A 50 -12.11 -13.01 20.07
CA ALA A 50 -11.42 -13.17 18.79
C ALA A 50 -9.90 -13.40 18.95
N ALA A 51 -9.34 -13.14 20.12
CA ALA A 51 -7.94 -13.33 20.45
C ALA A 51 -7.57 -14.81 20.67
N LEU A 52 -8.49 -15.66 21.16
CA LEU A 52 -8.19 -17.07 21.41
C LEU A 52 -7.79 -17.83 20.14
N LEU A 53 -8.49 -17.61 19.02
CA LEU A 53 -8.13 -18.21 17.74
C LEU A 53 -6.81 -17.64 17.19
N ARG A 54 -6.57 -16.35 17.39
CA ARG A 54 -5.32 -15.68 17.01
C ARG A 54 -4.16 -16.14 17.91
N GLU A 55 -4.40 -16.37 19.17
CA GLU A 55 -3.39 -16.87 20.12
C GLU A 55 -2.88 -18.25 19.72
N GLN A 56 -3.76 -19.20 19.39
CA GLN A 56 -3.38 -20.52 18.89
C GLN A 56 -2.56 -20.43 17.58
N GLN A 57 -2.97 -19.59 16.66
CA GLN A 57 -2.21 -19.37 15.42
C GLN A 57 -0.84 -18.76 15.69
N THR A 58 -0.75 -17.77 16.60
CA THR A 58 0.51 -17.12 16.97
C THR A 58 1.45 -18.08 17.68
N GLN A 59 0.93 -18.93 18.57
CA GLN A 59 1.71 -19.96 19.26
C GLN A 59 2.28 -20.98 18.27
N THR A 60 1.47 -21.44 17.31
CA THR A 60 1.91 -22.39 16.29
C THR A 60 3.01 -21.78 15.41
N LEU A 61 2.82 -20.55 14.94
CA LEU A 61 3.80 -19.83 14.11
C LEU A 61 5.10 -19.57 14.88
N ALA A 62 5.01 -19.15 16.15
CA ALA A 62 6.17 -18.94 17.01
C ALA A 62 6.92 -20.27 17.26
N GLY A 63 6.19 -21.39 17.44
CA GLY A 63 6.76 -22.72 17.57
C GLY A 63 7.52 -23.17 16.31
N ILE A 64 6.95 -22.97 15.14
CA ILE A 64 7.62 -23.27 13.85
C ILE A 64 8.87 -22.40 13.70
N LEU A 65 8.78 -21.10 13.95
CA LEU A 65 9.90 -20.16 13.84
C LEU A 65 11.03 -20.52 14.82
N TYR A 66 10.68 -20.86 16.05
CA TYR A 66 11.64 -21.35 17.06
C TYR A 66 12.32 -22.64 16.59
N SER A 67 11.55 -23.63 16.13
CA SER A 67 12.09 -24.92 15.72
C SER A 67 13.01 -24.81 14.51
N ALA A 68 12.60 -24.02 13.51
CA ALA A 68 13.42 -23.75 12.31
C ALA A 68 14.71 -22.97 12.67
N GLY A 69 14.59 -21.96 13.52
CA GLY A 69 15.73 -21.17 13.98
C GLY A 69 16.70 -21.99 14.85
N ALA A 70 16.17 -22.81 15.77
CA ALA A 70 16.98 -23.69 16.59
C ALA A 70 17.72 -24.76 15.75
N ALA A 71 17.04 -25.34 14.76
CA ALA A 71 17.65 -26.27 13.83
C ALA A 71 18.79 -25.62 13.03
N ALA A 72 18.60 -24.37 12.55
CA ALA A 72 19.63 -23.61 11.84
C ALA A 72 20.84 -23.31 12.76
N VAL A 73 20.62 -22.91 13.99
CA VAL A 73 21.69 -22.66 14.97
C VAL A 73 22.48 -23.94 15.26
N VAL A 74 21.78 -25.05 15.53
CA VAL A 74 22.43 -26.35 15.79
C VAL A 74 23.20 -26.82 14.57
N PHE A 75 22.62 -26.74 13.37
CA PHE A 75 23.31 -27.11 12.13
C PHE A 75 24.57 -26.29 11.90
N THR A 76 24.50 -24.98 12.10
CA THR A 76 25.68 -24.08 12.01
C THR A 76 26.72 -24.41 13.05
N ALA A 77 26.33 -24.64 14.31
CA ALA A 77 27.25 -25.04 15.37
C ALA A 77 27.98 -26.36 15.06
N VAL A 78 27.27 -27.35 14.51
CA VAL A 78 27.87 -28.61 14.06
C VAL A 78 28.86 -28.35 12.93
N LEU A 79 28.50 -27.56 11.91
CA LEU A 79 29.41 -27.25 10.79
C LEU A 79 30.69 -26.55 11.27
N VAL A 80 30.57 -25.63 12.25
CA VAL A 80 31.74 -24.90 12.81
C VAL A 80 32.60 -25.81 13.69
N ALA A 81 32.02 -26.84 14.30
CA ALA A 81 32.74 -27.79 15.14
C ALA A 81 33.50 -28.87 14.35
N LEU A 82 33.00 -29.29 13.17
CA LEU A 82 33.59 -30.38 12.37
C LEU A 82 35.07 -30.19 11.99
N PRO A 83 35.57 -28.97 11.67
CA PRO A 83 36.99 -28.76 11.37
C PRO A 83 37.92 -29.07 12.55
N GLU A 84 37.47 -28.93 13.78
CA GLU A 84 38.26 -29.26 14.97
C GLU A 84 38.54 -30.77 15.06
N PHE A 85 37.78 -31.59 14.35
CA PHE A 85 37.98 -33.02 14.20
C PHE A 85 38.74 -33.41 12.90
N GLY A 86 39.26 -32.40 12.16
CA GLY A 86 39.98 -32.62 10.90
C GLY A 86 39.06 -32.92 9.72
N ILE A 87 37.76 -32.74 9.83
CA ILE A 87 36.79 -33.01 8.76
C ILE A 87 36.74 -31.80 7.82
N ASN A 88 36.95 -32.03 6.52
CA ASN A 88 36.79 -30.98 5.52
C ASN A 88 35.33 -30.65 5.27
N ILE A 89 34.91 -29.45 5.73
CA ILE A 89 33.51 -28.99 5.59
C ILE A 89 33.23 -28.30 4.26
N THR A 90 34.22 -28.06 3.41
CA THR A 90 34.06 -27.28 2.17
C THR A 90 32.91 -27.78 1.29
N PRO A 91 32.69 -29.07 1.04
CA PRO A 91 31.55 -29.53 0.25
C PRO A 91 30.22 -29.30 0.91
N ILE A 92 30.14 -29.44 2.25
CA ILE A 92 28.91 -29.25 3.03
C ILE A 92 28.57 -27.73 3.10
N ALA A 93 29.58 -26.89 3.32
CA ALA A 93 29.43 -25.44 3.31
C ALA A 93 28.97 -24.92 1.94
N ALA A 94 29.52 -25.47 0.84
CA ALA A 94 29.07 -25.11 -0.50
C ALA A 94 27.60 -25.49 -0.73
N ALA A 95 27.18 -26.70 -0.33
CA ALA A 95 25.80 -27.15 -0.42
C ALA A 95 24.86 -26.29 0.45
N ALA A 96 25.28 -25.96 1.68
CA ALA A 96 24.53 -25.06 2.57
C ALA A 96 24.40 -23.65 1.99
N GLY A 97 25.44 -23.14 1.32
CA GLY A 97 25.41 -21.87 0.59
C GLY A 97 24.35 -21.86 -0.51
N LEU A 98 24.28 -22.91 -1.33
CA LEU A 98 23.25 -23.06 -2.36
C LEU A 98 21.86 -23.17 -1.76
N ALA A 99 21.68 -23.93 -0.67
CA ALA A 99 20.42 -24.03 0.03
C ALA A 99 19.99 -22.66 0.60
N SER A 100 20.92 -21.88 1.14
CA SER A 100 20.67 -20.52 1.66
C SER A 100 20.20 -19.56 0.56
N LEU A 101 20.76 -19.64 -0.65
CA LEU A 101 20.29 -18.88 -1.81
C LEU A 101 18.84 -19.24 -2.16
N ALA A 102 18.49 -20.53 -2.17
CA ALA A 102 17.12 -20.98 -2.45
C ALA A 102 16.13 -20.44 -1.41
N VAL A 103 16.47 -20.46 -0.12
CA VAL A 103 15.67 -19.89 0.96
C VAL A 103 15.56 -18.37 0.79
N GLY A 104 16.66 -17.69 0.43
CA GLY A 104 16.69 -16.24 0.18
C GLY A 104 15.74 -15.83 -0.95
N PHE A 105 15.76 -16.55 -2.07
CA PHE A 105 14.83 -16.33 -3.18
C PHE A 105 13.38 -16.60 -2.76
N GLY A 106 13.14 -17.64 -1.97
CA GLY A 106 11.80 -17.93 -1.42
C GLY A 106 11.27 -16.82 -0.49
N ALA A 107 12.15 -16.17 0.28
CA ALA A 107 11.80 -15.09 1.21
C ALA A 107 11.80 -13.70 0.55
N GLN A 108 12.24 -13.53 -0.69
CA GLN A 108 12.46 -12.23 -1.34
C GLN A 108 11.22 -11.34 -1.30
N HIS A 109 10.02 -11.89 -1.55
CA HIS A 109 8.78 -11.12 -1.52
C HIS A 109 8.48 -10.58 -0.12
N LEU A 110 8.70 -11.40 0.91
CA LEU A 110 8.50 -10.98 2.30
C LEU A 110 9.43 -9.83 2.69
N VAL A 111 10.70 -9.91 2.31
CA VAL A 111 11.68 -8.84 2.57
C VAL A 111 11.28 -7.57 1.84
N ARG A 112 10.86 -7.66 0.59
CA ARG A 112 10.38 -6.53 -0.20
C ARG A 112 9.15 -5.88 0.44
N ASP A 113 8.17 -6.69 0.91
CA ASP A 113 6.98 -6.18 1.59
C ASP A 113 7.36 -5.34 2.82
N LEU A 114 8.28 -5.85 3.65
CA LEU A 114 8.70 -5.17 4.87
C LEU A 114 9.45 -3.87 4.59
N ILE A 115 10.38 -3.88 3.61
CA ILE A 115 11.14 -2.69 3.22
C ILE A 115 10.21 -1.62 2.66
N ASN A 116 9.32 -1.97 1.73
CA ASN A 116 8.37 -1.01 1.17
C ASN A 116 7.41 -0.49 2.24
N GLY A 117 6.88 -1.36 3.11
CA GLY A 117 6.03 -0.93 4.21
C GLY A 117 6.72 0.01 5.20
N PHE A 118 8.01 -0.20 5.46
CA PHE A 118 8.81 0.73 6.25
C PHE A 118 8.89 2.12 5.58
N PHE A 119 9.21 2.18 4.29
CA PHE A 119 9.30 3.45 3.56
C PHE A 119 7.95 4.15 3.42
N ILE A 120 6.85 3.41 3.21
CA ILE A 120 5.49 3.99 3.17
C ILE A 120 5.21 4.76 4.46
N VAL A 121 5.55 4.19 5.63
CA VAL A 121 5.34 4.83 6.94
C VAL A 121 6.38 5.91 7.21
N PHE A 122 7.64 5.65 6.91
CA PHE A 122 8.74 6.57 7.20
C PHE A 122 8.69 7.87 6.38
N GLU A 123 8.29 7.75 5.10
CA GLU A 123 8.14 8.89 4.18
C GLU A 123 6.73 9.51 4.25
N ASP A 124 5.84 8.98 5.09
CA ASP A 124 4.45 9.43 5.20
C ASP A 124 3.75 9.51 3.84
N GLN A 125 3.90 8.47 3.00
CA GLN A 125 3.30 8.45 1.66
C GLN A 125 1.77 8.47 1.74
N TYR A 126 1.20 7.73 2.68
CA TYR A 126 -0.21 7.74 3.07
C TYR A 126 -0.42 7.14 4.46
N ALA A 127 -1.54 7.47 5.09
CA ALA A 127 -1.93 7.02 6.42
C ALA A 127 -3.28 6.29 6.41
N VAL A 128 -3.63 5.66 7.54
CA VAL A 128 -4.96 5.10 7.75
C VAL A 128 -6.01 6.21 7.71
N GLY A 129 -7.03 6.03 6.89
CA GLY A 129 -8.07 7.02 6.63
C GLY A 129 -7.94 7.74 5.28
N ASP A 130 -6.74 7.74 4.68
CA ASP A 130 -6.52 8.36 3.38
C ASP A 130 -7.26 7.62 2.25
N MET A 131 -7.69 8.40 1.25
CA MET A 131 -8.13 7.86 -0.03
C MET A 131 -6.93 7.77 -0.96
N ILE A 132 -6.63 6.56 -1.41
CA ILE A 132 -5.50 6.30 -2.30
C ILE A 132 -5.96 5.58 -3.57
N ARG A 133 -5.16 5.72 -4.62
CA ARG A 133 -5.30 4.95 -5.85
C ARG A 133 -4.02 4.16 -6.10
N LEU A 134 -4.19 2.84 -6.26
CA LEU A 134 -3.14 1.86 -6.52
C LEU A 134 -3.50 1.12 -7.81
N GLY A 135 -2.94 1.55 -8.94
CA GLY A 135 -3.35 1.05 -10.25
C GLY A 135 -4.86 1.29 -10.49
N GLU A 136 -5.63 0.22 -10.66
CA GLU A 136 -7.09 0.29 -10.86
C GLU A 136 -7.89 0.36 -9.56
N THR A 137 -7.27 0.05 -8.42
CA THR A 137 -7.94 0.06 -7.11
C THR A 137 -7.91 1.46 -6.53
N THR A 138 -9.09 2.03 -6.28
CA THR A 138 -9.25 3.30 -5.55
C THR A 138 -10.07 3.04 -4.31
N GLY A 139 -9.59 3.48 -3.15
CA GLY A 139 -10.32 3.27 -1.90
C GLY A 139 -9.66 3.91 -0.69
N ARG A 140 -10.32 3.75 0.46
CA ARG A 140 -9.85 4.25 1.76
C ARG A 140 -8.95 3.23 2.43
N VAL A 141 -7.81 3.68 2.94
CA VAL A 141 -6.92 2.87 3.76
C VAL A 141 -7.58 2.59 5.11
N GLU A 142 -7.88 1.33 5.42
CA GLU A 142 -8.43 0.91 6.71
C GLU A 142 -7.35 0.44 7.68
N HIS A 143 -6.37 -0.28 7.17
CA HIS A 143 -5.23 -0.75 7.97
C HIS A 143 -3.94 -0.67 7.17
N LEU A 144 -2.89 -0.28 7.87
CA LEU A 144 -1.52 -0.25 7.36
C LEU A 144 -0.62 -1.03 8.31
N THR A 145 0.09 -2.01 7.79
CA THR A 145 1.12 -2.77 8.50
C THR A 145 2.41 -2.74 7.70
N LEU A 146 3.53 -3.16 8.27
CA LEU A 146 4.80 -3.24 7.53
C LEU A 146 4.74 -4.20 6.33
N ARG A 147 3.85 -5.20 6.35
CA ARG A 147 3.78 -6.19 5.27
C ARG A 147 2.69 -5.90 4.25
N ARG A 148 1.56 -5.31 4.66
CA ARG A 148 0.37 -5.16 3.81
C ARG A 148 -0.41 -3.91 4.14
N THR A 149 -1.06 -3.37 3.13
CA THR A 149 -2.06 -2.32 3.22
C THR A 149 -3.45 -2.89 2.91
N LEU A 150 -4.45 -2.57 3.73
CA LEU A 150 -5.85 -2.92 3.51
C LEU A 150 -6.60 -1.68 3.04
N VAL A 151 -7.22 -1.79 1.88
CA VAL A 151 -7.96 -0.69 1.25
C VAL A 151 -9.41 -1.11 1.05
N ARG A 152 -10.36 -0.30 1.55
CA ARG A 152 -11.79 -0.44 1.25
C ARG A 152 -12.09 0.30 -0.03
N ASP A 153 -12.47 -0.42 -1.07
CA ASP A 153 -12.83 0.20 -2.34
C ASP A 153 -14.18 0.93 -2.25
N VAL A 154 -14.50 1.68 -3.31
CA VAL A 154 -15.76 2.44 -3.39
C VAL A 154 -17.02 1.56 -3.45
N ARG A 155 -16.88 0.26 -3.72
CA ARG A 155 -17.96 -0.74 -3.72
C ARG A 155 -18.08 -1.49 -2.40
N GLY A 156 -17.19 -1.21 -1.44
CA GLY A 156 -17.16 -1.84 -0.12
C GLY A 156 -16.32 -3.11 -0.02
N ALA A 157 -15.62 -3.53 -1.08
CA ALA A 157 -14.70 -4.66 -1.01
C ALA A 157 -13.43 -4.29 -0.23
N LEU A 158 -12.98 -5.19 0.65
CA LEU A 158 -11.73 -5.03 1.37
C LEU A 158 -10.60 -5.69 0.58
N VAL A 159 -9.77 -4.88 -0.06
CA VAL A 159 -8.63 -5.33 -0.87
C VAL A 159 -7.39 -5.37 0.01
N THR A 160 -6.73 -6.52 0.06
CA THR A 160 -5.45 -6.69 0.78
C THR A 160 -4.31 -6.67 -0.23
N ILE A 161 -3.41 -5.71 -0.09
CA ILE A 161 -2.31 -5.48 -1.03
C ILE A 161 -0.99 -5.66 -0.29
N PRO A 162 -0.11 -6.61 -0.68
CA PRO A 162 1.25 -6.68 -0.16
C PRO A 162 2.01 -5.39 -0.47
N ASN A 163 2.70 -4.83 0.51
CA ASN A 163 3.38 -3.56 0.32
C ASN A 163 4.49 -3.63 -0.75
N GLY A 164 5.08 -4.81 -0.96
CA GLY A 164 6.08 -5.05 -2.01
C GLY A 164 5.53 -4.95 -3.45
N GLU A 165 4.20 -5.00 -3.63
CA GLU A 165 3.53 -4.82 -4.92
C GLU A 165 3.20 -3.34 -5.20
N ILE A 166 3.25 -2.48 -4.17
CA ILE A 166 2.97 -1.05 -4.30
C ILE A 166 4.20 -0.35 -4.88
N ARG A 167 4.16 -0.06 -6.17
CA ARG A 167 5.22 0.66 -6.90
C ARG A 167 4.88 2.12 -7.13
N LEU A 168 3.59 2.40 -7.26
CA LEU A 168 3.05 3.73 -7.49
C LEU A 168 1.80 3.87 -6.64
N VAL A 169 1.73 4.94 -5.88
CA VAL A 169 0.55 5.34 -5.12
C VAL A 169 0.20 6.78 -5.44
N ALA A 170 -1.08 7.04 -5.69
CA ALA A 170 -1.61 8.40 -5.73
C ALA A 170 -2.47 8.61 -4.48
N ASN A 171 -2.03 9.46 -3.56
CA ASN A 171 -2.84 9.93 -2.44
C ASN A 171 -3.77 11.03 -2.95
N ILE A 172 -5.08 10.74 -2.99
CA ILE A 172 -6.11 11.65 -3.53
C ILE A 172 -6.87 12.40 -2.43
N SER A 173 -6.47 12.20 -1.17
CA SER A 173 -7.04 12.88 0.00
C SER A 173 -6.06 13.85 0.66
N ARG A 174 -4.84 14.00 0.15
CA ARG A 174 -3.83 14.84 0.76
C ARG A 174 -4.00 16.28 0.26
N ASP A 175 -4.00 17.22 1.20
CA ASP A 175 -4.03 18.67 1.04
C ASP A 175 -5.26 19.19 0.31
N TRP A 176 -5.51 18.83 -0.94
CA TRP A 176 -6.65 19.25 -1.75
C TRP A 176 -6.97 18.24 -2.84
N SER A 177 -8.21 18.31 -3.33
CA SER A 177 -8.64 17.54 -4.51
C SER A 177 -9.07 18.49 -5.63
N GLN A 178 -8.92 18.08 -6.88
CA GLN A 178 -9.32 18.90 -8.02
C GLN A 178 -10.54 18.32 -8.71
N MET A 179 -11.51 19.19 -8.97
CA MET A 179 -12.71 18.94 -9.75
C MET A 179 -12.51 19.46 -11.17
N PHE A 180 -12.93 18.66 -12.15
CA PHE A 180 -13.21 19.11 -13.49
C PHE A 180 -14.67 18.83 -13.84
N VAL A 181 -15.35 19.79 -14.44
CA VAL A 181 -16.70 19.65 -14.98
C VAL A 181 -16.68 20.09 -16.42
N ASP A 182 -17.03 19.18 -17.31
CA ASP A 182 -17.24 19.45 -18.72
C ASP A 182 -18.73 19.66 -18.96
N VAL A 183 -19.07 20.81 -19.55
CA VAL A 183 -20.42 21.21 -19.92
C VAL A 183 -20.50 21.23 -21.44
N THR A 184 -21.34 20.37 -22.02
CA THR A 184 -21.54 20.32 -23.47
C THR A 184 -22.68 21.25 -23.88
N ILE A 185 -22.36 22.27 -24.66
CA ILE A 185 -23.30 23.21 -25.27
C ILE A 185 -23.68 22.67 -26.65
N ALA A 186 -24.97 22.64 -26.97
CA ALA A 186 -25.42 22.15 -28.27
C ALA A 186 -24.76 22.91 -29.43
N ALA A 187 -24.56 22.24 -30.58
CA ALA A 187 -23.84 22.81 -31.70
C ALA A 187 -24.55 24.04 -32.30
N GLU A 188 -25.85 24.11 -32.17
CA GLU A 188 -26.71 25.21 -32.66
C GLU A 188 -26.77 26.40 -31.72
N ALA A 189 -26.31 26.23 -30.44
CA ALA A 189 -26.37 27.26 -29.42
C ALA A 189 -25.14 28.19 -29.49
N ASP A 190 -25.37 29.49 -29.21
CA ASP A 190 -24.26 30.45 -29.10
C ASP A 190 -23.44 30.15 -27.82
N VAL A 191 -22.12 30.03 -28.03
CA VAL A 191 -21.19 29.72 -26.94
C VAL A 191 -20.98 30.90 -25.99
N ASN A 192 -21.06 32.15 -26.44
CA ASN A 192 -20.78 33.31 -25.61
C ASN A 192 -21.82 33.48 -24.47
N PRO A 193 -23.13 33.48 -24.74
CA PRO A 193 -24.13 33.45 -23.66
C PRO A 193 -23.99 32.25 -22.72
N ALA A 194 -23.61 31.08 -23.25
CA ALA A 194 -23.40 29.90 -22.45
C ALA A 194 -22.19 30.06 -21.50
N LEU A 195 -21.08 30.60 -21.93
CA LEU A 195 -19.93 30.94 -21.11
C LEU A 195 -20.29 31.89 -19.97
N GLU A 196 -21.06 32.95 -20.30
CA GLU A 196 -21.53 33.88 -19.27
C GLU A 196 -22.47 33.23 -18.23
N ALA A 197 -23.37 32.35 -18.69
CA ALA A 197 -24.26 31.60 -17.80
C ALA A 197 -23.50 30.66 -16.86
N ILE A 198 -22.47 29.99 -17.39
CA ILE A 198 -21.60 29.12 -16.60
C ILE A 198 -20.78 29.94 -15.58
N GLU A 199 -20.24 31.11 -16.00
CA GLU A 199 -19.50 31.99 -15.09
C GLU A 199 -20.40 32.56 -13.97
N ARG A 200 -21.66 32.91 -14.27
CA ARG A 200 -22.65 33.30 -13.23
C ARG A 200 -22.87 32.16 -12.22
N SER A 201 -23.01 30.92 -12.69
CA SER A 201 -23.14 29.76 -11.82
C SER A 201 -21.89 29.54 -10.95
N ALA A 202 -20.70 29.82 -11.50
CA ALA A 202 -19.44 29.77 -10.78
C ALA A 202 -19.38 30.89 -9.71
N ALA A 203 -19.78 32.11 -10.06
CA ALA A 203 -19.84 33.24 -9.13
C ALA A 203 -20.83 33.00 -7.99
N GLU A 204 -22.03 32.47 -8.28
CA GLU A 204 -23.01 32.09 -7.27
C GLU A 204 -22.46 31.03 -6.30
N MET A 205 -21.71 30.05 -6.82
CA MET A 205 -21.11 29.02 -5.95
C MET A 205 -19.99 29.58 -5.08
N ARG A 206 -19.17 30.49 -5.60
CA ARG A 206 -18.13 31.18 -4.82
C ARG A 206 -18.71 32.03 -3.70
N ALA A 207 -19.89 32.64 -3.92
CA ALA A 207 -20.58 33.49 -2.95
C ALA A 207 -21.37 32.69 -1.91
N ASP A 208 -21.58 31.39 -2.12
CA ASP A 208 -22.41 30.54 -1.26
C ASP A 208 -21.63 30.08 -0.02
N SER A 209 -22.03 30.58 1.16
CA SER A 209 -21.42 30.22 2.44
C SER A 209 -21.45 28.74 2.77
N ALA A 210 -22.43 27.98 2.25
CA ALA A 210 -22.53 26.55 2.45
C ALA A 210 -21.37 25.77 1.79
N TRP A 211 -20.77 26.35 0.76
CA TRP A 211 -19.67 25.76 0.01
C TRP A 211 -18.30 26.40 0.28
N ALA A 212 -18.27 27.53 0.99
CA ALA A 212 -17.04 28.28 1.27
C ALA A 212 -15.96 27.46 2.00
N ALA A 213 -16.35 26.51 2.86
CA ALA A 213 -15.40 25.63 3.55
C ALA A 213 -14.93 24.45 2.71
N VAL A 214 -15.61 24.17 1.60
CA VAL A 214 -15.35 23.00 0.75
C VAL A 214 -14.63 23.38 -0.55
N VAL A 215 -14.98 24.52 -1.13
CA VAL A 215 -14.35 25.05 -2.35
C VAL A 215 -13.19 25.97 -1.94
N LEU A 216 -11.97 25.46 -2.10
CA LEU A 216 -10.76 26.19 -1.69
C LEU A 216 -10.35 27.24 -2.72
N ASP A 217 -10.60 26.98 -4.02
CA ASP A 217 -10.30 27.87 -5.13
C ASP A 217 -11.23 27.58 -6.33
N GLY A 218 -11.75 28.62 -6.95
CA GLY A 218 -12.72 28.51 -8.05
C GLY A 218 -14.15 28.37 -7.56
N PRO A 219 -15.10 27.84 -8.37
CA PRO A 219 -14.97 27.37 -9.74
C PRO A 219 -14.51 28.45 -10.72
N ARG A 220 -13.66 28.07 -11.70
CA ARG A 220 -13.18 28.93 -12.79
C ARG A 220 -13.53 28.32 -14.13
N VAL A 221 -14.11 29.08 -15.01
CA VAL A 221 -14.34 28.68 -16.40
C VAL A 221 -13.01 28.77 -17.14
N LEU A 222 -12.51 27.64 -17.67
CA LEU A 222 -11.27 27.59 -18.46
C LEU A 222 -11.51 28.00 -19.91
N GLY A 223 -12.76 27.90 -20.38
CA GLY A 223 -13.14 28.18 -21.76
C GLY A 223 -13.49 26.90 -22.52
N VAL A 224 -13.42 27.00 -23.86
CA VAL A 224 -13.73 25.89 -24.77
C VAL A 224 -12.59 24.90 -24.76
N GLU A 225 -12.86 23.67 -24.33
CA GLU A 225 -11.91 22.55 -24.30
C GLU A 225 -11.87 21.80 -25.63
N SER A 226 -13.05 21.57 -26.22
CA SER A 226 -13.15 20.88 -27.51
C SER A 226 -14.41 21.26 -28.29
N LEU A 227 -14.35 21.08 -29.61
CA LEU A 227 -15.45 21.24 -30.54
C LEU A 227 -15.70 19.89 -31.22
N GLY A 228 -16.95 19.44 -31.22
CA GLY A 228 -17.33 18.16 -31.79
C GLY A 228 -18.72 18.16 -32.41
N PRO A 229 -19.10 17.06 -33.08
CA PRO A 229 -20.44 16.93 -33.69
C PRO A 229 -21.59 17.03 -32.67
N SER A 230 -21.34 16.69 -31.41
CA SER A 230 -22.31 16.79 -30.30
C SER A 230 -22.40 18.18 -29.68
N GLY A 231 -21.52 19.11 -30.09
CA GLY A 231 -21.47 20.46 -29.58
C GLY A 231 -20.10 20.91 -29.08
N THR A 232 -20.10 22.05 -28.40
CA THR A 232 -18.93 22.69 -27.81
C THR A 232 -18.80 22.28 -26.34
N VAL A 233 -17.65 21.74 -25.92
CA VAL A 233 -17.37 21.38 -24.53
C VAL A 233 -16.65 22.54 -23.84
N VAL A 234 -17.26 23.05 -22.79
CA VAL A 234 -16.68 24.07 -21.90
C VAL A 234 -16.20 23.41 -20.63
N ARG A 235 -14.94 23.61 -20.28
CA ARG A 235 -14.34 23.05 -19.06
C ARG A 235 -14.29 24.06 -17.92
N VAL A 236 -14.70 23.59 -16.75
CA VAL A 236 -14.62 24.32 -15.49
C VAL A 236 -13.80 23.51 -14.49
N GLN A 237 -12.94 24.20 -13.75
CA GLN A 237 -12.15 23.57 -12.69
C GLN A 237 -12.37 24.26 -11.33
N ALA A 238 -12.22 23.49 -10.26
CA ALA A 238 -12.13 24.03 -8.90
C ALA A 238 -11.22 23.15 -8.04
N ARG A 239 -10.56 23.78 -7.05
CA ARG A 239 -9.90 23.05 -5.97
C ARG A 239 -10.86 22.93 -4.79
N THR A 240 -10.90 21.76 -4.20
CA THR A 240 -11.80 21.43 -3.10
C THR A 240 -11.04 20.85 -1.92
N SER A 241 -11.66 20.86 -0.77
CA SER A 241 -11.21 20.06 0.37
C SER A 241 -11.05 18.58 -0.05
N PRO A 242 -10.15 17.82 0.57
CA PRO A 242 -9.89 16.43 0.22
C PRO A 242 -11.16 15.59 0.11
N THR A 243 -11.26 14.78 -0.93
CA THR A 243 -12.37 13.84 -1.22
C THR A 243 -13.75 14.48 -1.49
N ARG A 244 -13.87 15.81 -1.56
CA ARG A 244 -15.14 16.52 -1.80
C ARG A 244 -15.35 16.95 -3.26
N GLN A 245 -14.41 16.62 -4.17
CA GLN A 245 -14.47 17.01 -5.58
C GLN A 245 -15.75 16.55 -6.28
N ASP A 246 -16.25 15.36 -5.96
CA ASP A 246 -17.45 14.81 -6.61
C ASP A 246 -18.72 15.48 -6.10
N ASP A 247 -18.78 15.87 -4.83
CA ASP A 247 -19.91 16.59 -4.26
C ASP A 247 -20.01 17.98 -4.89
N VAL A 248 -18.87 18.68 -4.96
CA VAL A 248 -18.78 20.01 -5.62
C VAL A 248 -19.14 19.89 -7.09
N ALA A 249 -18.66 18.88 -7.79
CA ALA A 249 -18.97 18.66 -9.21
C ALA A 249 -20.47 18.41 -9.45
N ARG A 250 -21.13 17.62 -8.61
CA ARG A 250 -22.59 17.36 -8.69
C ARG A 250 -23.40 18.64 -8.47
N GLU A 251 -23.07 19.40 -7.44
CA GLU A 251 -23.77 20.65 -7.16
C GLU A 251 -23.52 21.70 -8.25
N PHE A 252 -22.28 21.80 -8.72
CA PHE A 252 -21.96 22.72 -9.81
C PHE A 252 -22.72 22.39 -11.09
N ARG A 253 -22.77 21.11 -11.51
CA ARG A 253 -23.56 20.67 -12.66
C ARG A 253 -25.05 21.02 -12.50
N ARG A 254 -25.59 20.85 -11.29
CA ARG A 254 -26.99 21.22 -10.99
C ARG A 254 -27.23 22.72 -11.19
N ARG A 255 -26.34 23.58 -10.68
CA ARG A 255 -26.44 25.05 -10.83
C ARG A 255 -26.34 25.47 -12.28
N VAL A 256 -25.34 24.96 -12.98
CA VAL A 256 -25.14 25.21 -14.41
C VAL A 256 -26.39 24.81 -15.21
N LYS A 257 -26.94 23.63 -14.96
CA LYS A 257 -28.15 23.17 -15.65
C LYS A 257 -29.33 24.12 -15.44
N VAL A 258 -29.56 24.54 -14.20
CA VAL A 258 -30.65 25.49 -13.86
C VAL A 258 -30.43 26.84 -14.55
N GLN A 259 -29.20 27.32 -14.61
CA GLN A 259 -28.90 28.61 -15.23
C GLN A 259 -29.05 28.58 -16.75
N LEU A 260 -28.56 27.53 -17.40
CA LEU A 260 -28.70 27.33 -18.85
C LEU A 260 -30.18 27.17 -19.25
N ASP A 261 -31.00 26.48 -18.45
CA ASP A 261 -32.43 26.33 -18.69
C ASP A 261 -33.19 27.68 -18.58
N ARG A 262 -32.81 28.53 -17.61
CA ARG A 262 -33.40 29.88 -17.44
C ARG A 262 -33.16 30.76 -18.66
N GLU A 263 -32.02 30.56 -19.32
CA GLU A 263 -31.62 31.33 -20.49
C GLU A 263 -31.96 30.62 -21.82
N SER A 264 -32.68 29.51 -21.75
CA SER A 264 -33.08 28.72 -22.92
C SER A 264 -31.89 28.23 -23.77
N ILE A 265 -30.71 28.02 -23.15
CA ILE A 265 -29.51 27.52 -23.80
C ILE A 265 -29.50 26.00 -23.76
N ALA A 266 -29.50 25.37 -24.93
CA ALA A 266 -29.47 23.91 -25.00
C ALA A 266 -28.10 23.35 -24.63
N CYS A 267 -28.07 22.42 -23.64
CA CYS A 267 -26.84 21.77 -23.19
C CYS A 267 -26.62 20.38 -23.74
N THR A 268 -27.33 19.87 -24.68
CA THR A 268 -27.03 18.58 -25.33
C THR A 268 -27.87 18.46 -26.57
N SER A 269 -27.29 18.12 -27.73
CA SER A 269 -28.10 17.63 -28.85
C SER A 269 -28.52 16.20 -28.48
N THR A 270 -29.80 15.99 -28.23
CA THR A 270 -30.39 14.67 -28.33
C THR A 270 -30.31 14.30 -29.80
N GLN A 271 -29.36 13.47 -30.20
CA GLN A 271 -29.42 12.85 -31.53
C GLN A 271 -30.68 11.98 -31.54
N ARG A 272 -31.76 12.53 -32.09
CA ARG A 272 -32.93 11.76 -32.46
C ARG A 272 -32.50 10.98 -33.70
N VAL A 273 -32.11 9.74 -33.57
CA VAL A 273 -31.90 8.84 -34.69
C VAL A 273 -33.25 8.59 -35.30
N GLU A 274 -33.66 9.34 -36.32
CA GLU A 274 -34.79 8.98 -37.18
C GLU A 274 -34.36 7.77 -38.01
N VAL A 275 -34.80 6.59 -37.58
CA VAL A 275 -34.68 5.40 -38.40
C VAL A 275 -35.74 5.51 -39.52
N THR A 276 -35.35 6.11 -40.66
CA THR A 276 -36.15 6.07 -41.87
C THR A 276 -36.14 4.61 -42.35
N ARG A 277 -37.23 3.89 -42.12
CA ARG A 277 -37.49 2.61 -42.79
C ARG A 277 -37.71 2.94 -44.27
N GLN A 278 -36.75 2.62 -45.10
CA GLN A 278 -36.98 2.51 -46.52
C GLN A 278 -37.80 1.26 -46.77
N SER A 279 -39.01 1.45 -47.25
CA SER A 279 -39.96 0.44 -47.76
C SER A 279 -39.52 -0.10 -49.12
#